data_b5f6bb5e13937e5e3000156f59cb4cfd
#
_entry.id   b5f6bb5e13937e5e3000156f59cb4cfd
#
_cell.length_a   1.000
_cell.length_b   1.000
_cell.length_c   1.000
_cell.angle_alpha   90.00
_cell.angle_beta   90.00
_cell.angle_gamma   90.00
#
_symmetry.space_group_name_H-M   'P 1'
#
loop_
_entity.id
_entity.type
_entity.pdbx_description
1 polymer ?
#
loop_
_entity_poly.entity_id
_entity_poly.type
_entity_poly.pdbx_seq_one_letter_code
_entity_poly.pdbx_strand_id
1 'polypeptide(L)'
;MTPRATKPQKKTVKSQPNADRPFAPSYGIAAANEGKGLLSWTWVSRKMNSCRTFWLSTINASNSHPHVMPLWGVWVDDAFSFSTGRKSRKGQNLAANPACTIANDDAEEAVIIEGQAVEVEDASALDRIAAAYKKKYKMDPRGMKEPIYSVRPTKVFGFIEKTFPKSATRWKL
;
A
#
# COMPACT_ATOMS: atom_id res chain seq x y z
N MET A 1 -20.33 -30.00 36.77
CA MET A 1 -19.18 -29.57 35.92
C MET A 1 -19.52 -28.21 35.34
N THR A 2 -18.91 -27.16 35.86
CA THR A 2 -19.15 -25.77 35.46
C THR A 2 -18.24 -25.41 34.28
N PRO A 3 -18.72 -24.79 33.20
CA PRO A 3 -17.85 -24.43 32.07
C PRO A 3 -16.90 -23.28 32.43
N ARG A 4 -15.62 -23.48 32.16
CA ARG A 4 -14.54 -22.52 32.40
C ARG A 4 -14.65 -21.38 31.38
N ALA A 5 -14.91 -20.17 31.85
CA ALA A 5 -14.95 -18.97 31.02
C ALA A 5 -13.59 -18.70 30.38
N THR A 6 -13.54 -18.67 29.04
CA THR A 6 -12.36 -18.28 28.23
C THR A 6 -12.14 -16.76 28.36
N LYS A 7 -10.99 -16.36 28.89
CA LYS A 7 -10.57 -14.94 28.93
C LYS A 7 -10.49 -14.35 27.53
N PRO A 8 -10.95 -13.10 27.29
CA PRO A 8 -10.80 -12.46 26.00
C PRO A 8 -9.32 -12.22 25.70
N GLN A 9 -8.86 -12.66 24.52
CA GLN A 9 -7.53 -12.37 24.01
C GLN A 9 -7.39 -10.85 23.81
N LYS A 10 -6.40 -10.25 24.47
CA LYS A 10 -6.00 -8.85 24.24
C LYS A 10 -5.58 -8.69 22.77
N LYS A 11 -6.32 -7.88 21.99
CA LYS A 11 -5.89 -7.42 20.67
C LYS A 11 -4.56 -6.69 20.86
N THR A 12 -3.49 -7.25 20.28
CA THR A 12 -2.19 -6.59 20.22
C THR A 12 -2.38 -5.33 19.36
N VAL A 13 -2.28 -4.16 19.98
CA VAL A 13 -2.26 -2.89 19.25
C VAL A 13 -0.92 -2.85 18.50
N LYS A 14 -0.95 -3.02 17.18
CA LYS A 14 0.24 -2.83 16.34
C LYS A 14 0.71 -1.39 16.56
N SER A 15 1.99 -1.21 16.92
CA SER A 15 2.60 0.11 16.97
C SER A 15 2.49 0.77 15.59
N GLN A 16 2.07 2.03 15.54
CA GLN A 16 2.03 2.76 14.28
C GLN A 16 3.46 2.98 13.77
N PRO A 17 3.69 2.95 12.44
CA PRO A 17 5.00 3.26 11.88
C PRO A 17 5.47 4.65 12.28
N ASN A 18 6.78 4.80 12.46
CA ASN A 18 7.37 6.09 12.79
C ASN A 18 7.24 7.07 11.62
N ALA A 19 6.69 8.24 11.89
CA ALA A 19 6.43 9.29 10.91
C ALA A 19 7.47 10.42 11.06
N ASP A 20 8.04 10.86 9.93
CA ASP A 20 8.93 12.01 9.85
C ASP A 20 8.61 12.87 8.59
N ARG A 21 9.39 13.93 8.35
CA ARG A 21 9.29 14.75 7.15
C ARG A 21 10.11 14.13 6.01
N PRO A 22 9.60 14.11 4.76
CA PRO A 22 10.42 13.78 3.61
C PRO A 22 11.50 14.84 3.40
N PHE A 23 12.65 14.43 2.87
CA PHE A 23 13.69 15.37 2.47
C PHE A 23 13.30 16.08 1.16
N ALA A 24 12.98 17.37 1.26
CA ALA A 24 12.63 18.21 0.11
C ALA A 24 12.97 19.68 0.41
N PRO A 25 14.26 20.06 0.43
CA PRO A 25 14.74 21.35 0.96
C PRO A 25 14.22 22.56 0.20
N SER A 26 13.83 22.40 -1.08
CA SER A 26 13.35 23.52 -1.91
C SER A 26 11.83 23.74 -1.84
N TYR A 27 11.10 22.96 -1.06
CA TYR A 27 9.64 22.98 -1.04
C TYR A 27 9.04 23.60 0.24
N GLY A 28 9.85 24.23 1.08
CA GLY A 28 9.38 24.86 2.32
C GLY A 28 8.75 23.89 3.33
N ILE A 29 9.12 22.60 3.26
CA ILE A 29 8.65 21.60 4.22
C ILE A 29 9.22 21.94 5.59
N ALA A 30 8.36 21.97 6.62
CA ALA A 30 8.74 22.19 8.00
C ALA A 30 9.78 21.18 8.49
N ALA A 31 10.65 21.57 9.42
CA ALA A 31 11.70 20.70 9.94
C ALA A 31 11.12 19.44 10.61
N ALA A 32 11.86 18.37 10.60
CA ALA A 32 11.42 17.06 11.12
C ALA A 32 10.97 17.09 12.58
N ASN A 33 11.56 17.97 13.38
CA ASN A 33 11.25 18.16 14.80
C ASN A 33 10.01 19.03 15.05
N GLU A 34 9.46 19.68 14.02
CA GLU A 34 8.23 20.47 14.12
C GLU A 34 6.96 19.64 13.94
N GLY A 35 6.91 18.44 14.43
CA GLY A 35 5.92 17.36 14.26
C GLY A 35 4.42 17.70 14.14
N LYS A 36 4.06 18.99 14.20
CA LYS A 36 2.69 19.45 13.98
C LYS A 36 2.29 19.34 12.52
N GLY A 37 1.16 18.66 12.26
CA GLY A 37 0.60 18.52 10.92
C GLY A 37 1.05 17.27 10.17
N LEU A 38 1.88 16.40 10.77
CA LEU A 38 2.13 15.06 10.21
C LEU A 38 0.82 14.27 10.10
N LEU A 39 0.68 13.56 8.98
CA LEU A 39 -0.45 12.68 8.73
C LEU A 39 -0.34 11.43 9.61
N SER A 40 -1.48 10.88 10.02
CA SER A 40 -1.52 9.62 10.78
C SER A 40 -1.48 8.41 9.84
N TRP A 41 -0.98 7.26 10.33
CA TRP A 41 -1.07 6.00 9.57
C TRP A 41 -2.51 5.59 9.26
N THR A 42 -3.45 5.94 10.16
CA THR A 42 -4.88 5.74 9.92
C THR A 42 -5.39 6.55 8.71
N TRP A 43 -4.83 7.74 8.45
CA TRP A 43 -5.14 8.51 7.25
C TRP A 43 -4.70 7.75 5.99
N VAL A 44 -3.49 7.16 5.97
CA VAL A 44 -3.00 6.30 4.87
C VAL A 44 -3.98 5.15 4.64
N SER A 45 -4.30 4.38 5.68
CA SER A 45 -5.20 3.23 5.58
C SER A 45 -6.58 3.63 5.07
N ARG A 46 -7.14 4.76 5.54
CA ARG A 46 -8.41 5.29 5.06
C ARG A 46 -8.34 5.66 3.58
N LYS A 47 -7.29 6.37 3.15
CA LYS A 47 -7.11 6.80 1.76
C LYS A 47 -6.98 5.61 0.82
N MET A 48 -6.14 4.64 1.17
CA MET A 48 -5.94 3.42 0.38
C MET A 48 -7.21 2.56 0.28
N ASN A 49 -8.07 2.57 1.30
CA ASN A 49 -9.34 1.87 1.26
C ASN A 49 -10.42 2.60 0.46
N SER A 50 -10.44 3.95 0.47
CA SER A 50 -11.44 4.75 -0.23
C SER A 50 -11.16 4.87 -1.74
N CYS A 51 -9.91 4.94 -2.17
CA CYS A 51 -9.53 5.03 -3.58
C CYS A 51 -9.89 3.75 -4.33
N ARG A 52 -10.36 3.89 -5.56
CA ARG A 52 -10.80 2.78 -6.40
C ARG A 52 -9.72 2.28 -7.34
N THR A 53 -8.91 3.18 -7.87
CA THR A 53 -7.84 2.92 -8.83
C THR A 53 -6.51 3.38 -8.28
N PHE A 54 -5.44 2.76 -8.78
CA PHE A 54 -4.07 3.01 -8.32
C PHE A 54 -3.13 2.94 -9.52
N TRP A 55 -2.01 3.61 -9.42
CA TRP A 55 -0.92 3.52 -10.36
C TRP A 55 0.16 2.60 -9.81
N LEU A 56 0.55 1.59 -10.60
CA LEU A 56 1.69 0.74 -10.32
C LEU A 56 2.86 1.13 -11.22
N SER A 57 3.97 1.50 -10.61
CA SER A 57 5.25 1.74 -11.27
C SER A 57 6.15 0.53 -11.10
N THR A 58 6.71 0.02 -12.19
CA THR A 58 7.69 -1.08 -12.23
C THR A 58 8.84 -0.72 -13.15
N ILE A 59 9.96 -1.44 -13.07
CA ILE A 59 11.11 -1.25 -13.95
C ILE A 59 11.08 -2.30 -15.05
N ASN A 60 11.16 -1.87 -16.29
CA ASN A 60 11.26 -2.78 -17.43
C ASN A 60 12.62 -3.50 -17.41
N ALA A 61 12.58 -4.83 -17.35
CA ALA A 61 13.78 -5.67 -17.22
C ALA A 61 14.74 -5.56 -18.40
N SER A 62 14.25 -5.23 -19.62
CA SER A 62 15.09 -5.21 -20.84
C SER A 62 15.82 -3.89 -21.06
N ASN A 63 15.34 -2.75 -20.54
CA ASN A 63 15.88 -1.44 -20.83
C ASN A 63 15.91 -0.48 -19.63
N SER A 64 15.54 -0.96 -18.45
CA SER A 64 15.48 -0.19 -17.20
C SER A 64 14.55 1.04 -17.22
N HIS A 65 13.71 1.17 -18.25
CA HIS A 65 12.74 2.27 -18.30
C HIS A 65 11.61 2.06 -17.29
N PRO A 66 11.14 3.11 -16.63
CA PRO A 66 9.93 3.05 -15.80
C PRO A 66 8.72 2.62 -16.65
N HIS A 67 7.90 1.77 -16.10
CA HIS A 67 6.65 1.34 -16.70
C HIS A 67 5.52 1.55 -15.70
N VAL A 68 4.57 2.42 -16.04
CA VAL A 68 3.47 2.81 -15.15
C VAL A 68 2.15 2.39 -15.76
N MET A 69 1.30 1.72 -14.98
CA MET A 69 -0.03 1.28 -15.41
C MET A 69 -1.06 1.43 -14.29
N PRO A 70 -2.30 1.82 -14.63
CA PRO A 70 -3.38 1.78 -13.66
C PRO A 70 -3.79 0.34 -13.33
N LEU A 71 -4.25 0.11 -12.11
CA LEU A 71 -4.78 -1.18 -11.69
C LEU A 71 -5.79 -1.04 -10.53
N TRP A 72 -6.49 -2.13 -10.27
CA TRP A 72 -7.29 -2.32 -9.08
C TRP A 72 -6.48 -3.01 -8.00
N GLY A 73 -6.72 -2.61 -6.75
CA GLY A 73 -6.07 -3.22 -5.61
C GLY A 73 -6.74 -2.90 -4.29
N VAL A 74 -6.37 -3.63 -3.28
CA VAL A 74 -6.93 -3.52 -1.94
C VAL A 74 -5.84 -3.33 -0.90
N TRP A 75 -6.16 -2.61 0.17
CA TRP A 75 -5.31 -2.43 1.33
C TRP A 75 -5.75 -3.38 2.43
N VAL A 76 -4.93 -4.37 2.74
CA VAL A 76 -5.21 -5.43 3.72
C VAL A 76 -3.96 -5.68 4.55
N ASP A 77 -4.09 -5.74 5.87
CA ASP A 77 -2.99 -6.05 6.79
C ASP A 77 -1.76 -5.14 6.64
N ASP A 78 -1.99 -3.85 6.37
CA ASP A 78 -0.96 -2.84 6.09
C ASP A 78 -0.10 -3.16 4.86
N ALA A 79 -0.66 -3.85 3.88
CA ALA A 79 -0.05 -4.14 2.59
C ALA A 79 -1.03 -3.87 1.44
N PHE A 80 -0.51 -3.50 0.28
CA PHE A 80 -1.29 -3.31 -0.93
C PHE A 80 -1.29 -4.58 -1.76
N SER A 81 -2.47 -5.13 -2.07
CA SER A 81 -2.58 -6.37 -2.84
C SER A 81 -3.34 -6.16 -4.15
N PHE A 82 -2.85 -6.78 -5.22
CA PHE A 82 -3.40 -6.72 -6.57
C PHE A 82 -3.18 -8.02 -7.33
N SER A 83 -3.92 -8.24 -8.41
CA SER A 83 -3.70 -9.35 -9.33
C SER A 83 -3.23 -8.84 -10.70
N THR A 84 -2.32 -9.58 -11.31
CA THR A 84 -1.87 -9.33 -12.70
C THR A 84 -1.30 -10.59 -13.32
N GLY A 85 -1.55 -10.77 -14.63
CA GLY A 85 -1.05 -11.92 -15.37
C GLY A 85 0.47 -11.99 -15.44
N ARG A 86 1.05 -13.18 -15.28
CA ARG A 86 2.50 -13.41 -15.38
C ARG A 86 3.09 -12.98 -16.73
N LYS A 87 2.30 -13.11 -17.80
CA LYS A 87 2.71 -12.73 -19.17
C LYS A 87 2.52 -11.24 -19.47
N SER A 88 1.85 -10.49 -18.59
CA SER A 88 1.73 -9.04 -18.74
C SER A 88 3.09 -8.35 -18.54
N ARG A 89 3.28 -7.15 -19.11
CA ARG A 89 4.51 -6.38 -18.89
C ARG A 89 4.82 -6.19 -17.40
N LYS A 90 3.80 -5.86 -16.60
CA LYS A 90 3.93 -5.73 -15.14
C LYS A 90 4.41 -7.03 -14.49
N GLY A 91 3.79 -8.18 -14.85
CA GLY A 91 4.17 -9.48 -14.31
C GLY A 91 5.61 -9.86 -14.66
N GLN A 92 6.02 -9.64 -15.91
CA GLN A 92 7.41 -9.86 -16.34
C GLN A 92 8.40 -8.96 -15.61
N ASN A 93 8.06 -7.68 -15.46
CA ASN A 93 8.90 -6.71 -14.74
C ASN A 93 9.08 -7.13 -13.27
N LEU A 94 7.98 -7.49 -12.58
CA LEU A 94 8.00 -7.90 -11.17
C LEU A 94 8.75 -9.24 -10.95
N ALA A 95 8.69 -10.15 -11.92
CA ALA A 95 9.46 -11.39 -11.87
C ALA A 95 10.97 -11.15 -11.95
N ALA A 96 11.40 -10.14 -12.70
CA ALA A 96 12.81 -9.76 -12.82
C ALA A 96 13.29 -8.82 -11.70
N ASN A 97 12.43 -7.90 -11.26
CA ASN A 97 12.71 -6.96 -10.18
C ASN A 97 11.42 -6.69 -9.39
N PRO A 98 11.28 -7.21 -8.17
CA PRO A 98 10.08 -7.05 -7.37
C PRO A 98 9.87 -5.63 -6.82
N ALA A 99 10.87 -4.75 -6.89
CA ALA A 99 10.76 -3.37 -6.42
C ALA A 99 9.71 -2.61 -7.26
N CYS A 100 8.80 -1.96 -6.57
CA CYS A 100 7.73 -1.22 -7.21
C CYS A 100 7.24 -0.05 -6.35
N THR A 101 6.49 0.83 -7.00
CA THR A 101 5.81 1.93 -6.33
C THR A 101 4.33 1.87 -6.65
N ILE A 102 3.49 2.03 -5.63
CA ILE A 102 2.05 2.18 -5.75
C ILE A 102 1.68 3.62 -5.38
N ALA A 103 0.89 4.27 -6.21
CA ALA A 103 0.26 5.55 -5.86
C ALA A 103 -1.25 5.46 -6.05
N ASN A 104 -2.02 6.14 -5.19
CA ASN A 104 -3.45 6.33 -5.43
C ASN A 104 -3.65 7.30 -6.61
N ASP A 105 -4.87 7.35 -7.15
CA ASP A 105 -5.23 8.18 -8.31
C ASP A 105 -5.58 9.64 -7.97
N ASP A 106 -5.47 10.01 -6.70
CA ASP A 106 -5.78 11.36 -6.21
C ASP A 106 -4.47 12.09 -5.85
N ALA A 107 -4.09 13.06 -6.69
CA ALA A 107 -2.88 13.84 -6.49
C ALA A 107 -3.04 14.95 -5.43
N GLU A 108 -4.28 15.39 -5.13
CA GLU A 108 -4.53 16.40 -4.07
C GLU A 108 -4.32 15.82 -2.67
N GLU A 109 -4.63 14.51 -2.52
CA GLU A 109 -4.39 13.73 -1.30
C GLU A 109 -3.65 12.45 -1.65
N ALA A 110 -2.36 12.58 -1.92
CA ALA A 110 -1.53 11.51 -2.44
C ALA A 110 -0.98 10.60 -1.36
N VAL A 111 -1.06 9.29 -1.60
CA VAL A 111 -0.32 8.24 -0.89
C VAL A 111 0.58 7.53 -1.89
N ILE A 112 1.88 7.49 -1.61
CA ILE A 112 2.88 6.80 -2.43
C ILE A 112 3.55 5.73 -1.57
N ILE A 113 3.52 4.49 -2.02
CA ILE A 113 4.07 3.32 -1.32
C ILE A 113 5.24 2.79 -2.13
N GLU A 114 6.43 2.80 -1.55
CA GLU A 114 7.60 2.08 -2.07
C GLU A 114 7.71 0.73 -1.35
N GLY A 115 7.92 -0.35 -2.09
CA GLY A 115 8.03 -1.68 -1.52
C GLY A 115 8.42 -2.74 -2.55
N GLN A 116 8.29 -4.00 -2.16
CA GLN A 116 8.54 -5.14 -3.03
C GLN A 116 7.27 -5.98 -3.17
N ALA A 117 6.93 -6.34 -4.40
CA ALA A 117 5.81 -7.21 -4.69
C ALA A 117 6.23 -8.67 -4.50
N VAL A 118 5.47 -9.39 -3.68
CA VAL A 118 5.66 -10.83 -3.43
C VAL A 118 4.36 -11.54 -3.77
N GLU A 119 4.43 -12.67 -4.46
CA GLU A 119 3.26 -13.51 -4.71
C GLU A 119 2.73 -14.08 -3.40
N VAL A 120 1.41 -14.06 -3.23
CA VAL A 120 0.74 -14.52 -2.02
C VAL A 120 0.35 -15.98 -2.19
N GLU A 121 0.93 -16.87 -1.37
CA GLU A 121 0.65 -18.29 -1.34
C GLU A 121 -0.17 -18.72 -0.11
N ASP A 122 -0.13 -17.92 0.97
CA ASP A 122 -0.86 -18.22 2.20
C ASP A 122 -2.38 -18.15 1.99
N ALA A 123 -3.07 -19.25 2.22
CA ALA A 123 -4.50 -19.37 2.00
C ALA A 123 -5.33 -18.37 2.81
N SER A 124 -4.95 -18.11 4.07
CA SER A 124 -5.68 -17.18 4.93
C SER A 124 -5.51 -15.73 4.49
N ALA A 125 -4.33 -15.36 3.98
CA ALA A 125 -4.11 -14.05 3.37
C ALA A 125 -4.91 -13.91 2.08
N LEU A 126 -4.91 -14.93 1.21
CA LEU A 126 -5.72 -14.96 0.00
C LEU A 126 -7.21 -14.77 0.30
N ASP A 127 -7.74 -15.40 1.34
CA ASP A 127 -9.14 -15.24 1.76
C ASP A 127 -9.45 -13.81 2.19
N ARG A 128 -8.59 -13.18 2.99
CA ARG A 128 -8.75 -11.78 3.41
C ARG A 128 -8.69 -10.81 2.23
N ILE A 129 -7.75 -11.03 1.31
CA ILE A 129 -7.62 -10.22 0.08
C ILE A 129 -8.85 -10.38 -0.80
N ALA A 130 -9.32 -11.62 -1.03
CA ALA A 130 -10.51 -11.90 -1.83
C ALA A 130 -11.77 -11.26 -1.22
N ALA A 131 -11.94 -11.33 0.10
CA ALA A 131 -13.03 -10.66 0.80
C ALA A 131 -13.01 -9.13 0.60
N ALA A 132 -11.82 -8.51 0.68
CA ALA A 132 -11.64 -7.08 0.41
C ALA A 132 -11.95 -6.71 -1.04
N TYR A 133 -11.50 -7.51 -2.02
CA TYR A 133 -11.84 -7.34 -3.43
C TYR A 133 -13.35 -7.44 -3.68
N LYS A 134 -13.99 -8.46 -3.11
CA LYS A 134 -15.45 -8.65 -3.23
C LYS A 134 -16.21 -7.47 -2.66
N LYS A 135 -15.77 -6.95 -1.52
CA LYS A 135 -16.38 -5.75 -0.90
C LYS A 135 -16.23 -4.52 -1.81
N LYS A 136 -15.03 -4.27 -2.35
CA LYS A 136 -14.66 -3.04 -3.08
C LYS A 136 -15.10 -3.09 -4.55
N TYR A 137 -14.85 -4.19 -5.25
CA TYR A 137 -15.02 -4.32 -6.70
C TYR A 137 -16.14 -5.27 -7.12
N LYS A 138 -16.79 -5.97 -6.18
CA LYS A 138 -17.84 -6.98 -6.42
C LYS A 138 -17.35 -8.19 -7.21
N MET A 139 -16.06 -8.51 -7.13
CA MET A 139 -15.44 -9.65 -7.80
C MET A 139 -14.45 -10.38 -6.88
N ASP A 140 -14.20 -11.65 -7.15
CA ASP A 140 -13.15 -12.45 -6.50
C ASP A 140 -11.96 -12.56 -7.47
N PRO A 141 -10.76 -12.05 -7.13
CA PRO A 141 -9.61 -12.07 -8.01
C PRO A 141 -9.10 -13.49 -8.29
N ARG A 142 -9.39 -14.47 -7.41
CA ARG A 142 -9.00 -15.87 -7.59
C ARG A 142 -9.66 -16.50 -8.81
N GLY A 143 -10.84 -16.00 -9.22
CA GLY A 143 -11.53 -16.46 -10.45
C GLY A 143 -10.76 -16.18 -11.74
N MET A 144 -9.81 -15.24 -11.73
CA MET A 144 -8.99 -14.92 -12.90
C MET A 144 -7.86 -15.94 -13.14
N LYS A 145 -7.57 -16.83 -12.19
CA LYS A 145 -6.45 -17.81 -12.23
C LYS A 145 -5.06 -17.17 -12.43
N GLU A 146 -4.94 -15.91 -12.12
CA GLU A 146 -3.69 -15.15 -12.19
C GLU A 146 -3.13 -14.94 -10.78
N PRO A 147 -1.81 -14.77 -10.64
CA PRO A 147 -1.20 -14.56 -9.33
C PRO A 147 -1.72 -13.29 -8.65
N ILE A 148 -1.83 -13.36 -7.34
CA ILE A 148 -2.09 -12.23 -6.47
C ILE A 148 -0.78 -11.85 -5.82
N TYR A 149 -0.40 -10.59 -5.96
CA TYR A 149 0.79 -10.01 -5.34
C TYR A 149 0.40 -9.17 -4.13
N SER A 150 1.26 -9.14 -3.13
CA SER A 150 1.19 -8.22 -2.01
C SER A 150 2.46 -7.38 -1.95
N VAL A 151 2.31 -6.07 -1.86
CA VAL A 151 3.40 -5.11 -1.67
C VAL A 151 3.40 -4.69 -0.21
N ARG A 152 4.38 -5.17 0.54
CA ARG A 152 4.65 -4.67 1.89
C ARG A 152 5.44 -3.37 1.78
N PRO A 153 4.94 -2.29 2.36
CA PRO A 153 5.66 -1.03 2.33
C PRO A 153 7.01 -1.12 3.06
N THR A 154 8.05 -0.57 2.46
CA THR A 154 9.30 -0.24 3.14
C THR A 154 9.36 1.25 3.46
N LYS A 155 8.68 2.04 2.62
CA LYS A 155 8.53 3.48 2.78
C LYS A 155 7.18 3.93 2.24
N VAL A 156 6.55 4.86 2.93
CA VAL A 156 5.29 5.48 2.48
C VAL A 156 5.43 6.99 2.57
N PHE A 157 4.87 7.69 1.60
CA PHE A 157 4.69 9.13 1.63
C PHE A 157 3.21 9.47 1.61
N GLY A 158 2.85 10.51 2.36
CA GLY A 158 1.52 11.10 2.36
C GLY A 158 1.61 12.61 2.18
N PHE A 159 0.77 13.15 1.29
CA PHE A 159 0.73 14.56 0.98
C PHE A 159 -0.72 15.04 0.89
N ILE A 160 -0.97 16.24 1.39
CA ILE A 160 -2.20 17.00 1.11
C ILE A 160 -1.78 18.31 0.45
N GLU A 161 -2.14 18.51 -0.82
CA GLU A 161 -1.70 19.64 -1.63
C GLU A 161 -1.90 20.99 -0.92
N LYS A 162 -3.12 21.25 -0.46
CA LYS A 162 -3.49 22.51 0.21
C LYS A 162 -2.65 22.85 1.45
N THR A 163 -2.04 21.83 2.06
CA THR A 163 -1.26 21.98 3.29
C THR A 163 0.12 21.33 3.16
N PHE A 164 0.61 21.16 1.93
CA PHE A 164 1.81 20.40 1.60
C PHE A 164 3.00 20.65 2.54
N PRO A 165 3.43 21.91 2.84
CA PRO A 165 4.58 22.14 3.71
C PRO A 165 4.41 21.59 5.13
N LYS A 166 3.16 21.48 5.61
CA LYS A 166 2.83 20.98 6.95
C LYS A 166 2.39 19.52 6.96
N SER A 167 1.74 19.03 5.88
CA SER A 167 1.19 17.69 5.79
C SER A 167 2.18 16.66 5.22
N ALA A 168 3.21 17.08 4.50
CA ALA A 168 4.18 16.16 3.92
C ALA A 168 4.76 15.23 4.98
N THR A 169 4.46 13.95 4.87
CA THR A 169 4.82 12.92 5.85
C THR A 169 5.46 11.73 5.16
N ARG A 170 6.50 11.19 5.78
CA ARG A 170 7.15 9.95 5.38
C ARG A 170 7.10 8.96 6.54
N TRP A 171 6.80 7.71 6.23
CA TRP A 171 6.95 6.58 7.15
C TRP A 171 8.03 5.65 6.63
N LYS A 172 8.85 5.13 7.51
CA LYS A 172 9.81 4.03 7.28
C LYS A 172 9.31 2.83 8.08
N LEU A 173 9.20 1.66 7.44
CA LEU A 173 8.64 0.43 8.00
C LEU A 173 9.70 -0.66 8.09
#